data_4c6b5d082a04f66b285dd58e052cffbc
#
_entry.id   4c6b5d082a04f66b285dd58e052cffbc
#
_cell.length_a   1.000
_cell.length_b   1.000
_cell.length_c   1.000
_cell.angle_alpha   90.00
_cell.angle_beta   90.00
_cell.angle_gamma   90.00
#
_symmetry.space_group_name_H-M   'P 1'
#
loop_
_entity.id
_entity.type
_entity.pdbx_description
1 polymer ?
#
loop_
_entity_poly.entity_id
_entity_poly.type
_entity_poly.pdbx_seq_one_letter_code
_entity_poly.pdbx_strand_id
1 'polypeptide(L)'
;MSDTLVIEWNRDRLIAAIGSAGSKSVGVRAAVTVSREEGRLLPREIGEALSKALNSTDSTATEAIVVFPRELVTFNRVQLPNIADSEIPSMVTLQAATRLTVPVESVCLDFVPLPVAPNEETREVLLVTVPKKYVSDVREALAVCRLELAGVRVSSFGIAASAVHCGLLQNSASTGSVEAIVALGTDSIEMIFMTGTSVAFSHSGASWTSPEGIEQAVRSEISRARMSAAEDMGSYNVSRLTLIGSLEITAAVPDTISKRLNDAKVVRVDPSSLMHGRSPSESLVLPDGLAPSDMLAVVGVIANYQITSVDSVDLINPRKAAEKKDYSKLIKILIAASIGTILIGGWAWSKSEVSSRTRKIAALKSQTSDLNQKYKMAEQELKLDVSLTEWKDRDFSWLDEMQKIQGLIGGTDRVLIKKFQFSLRTGNFLVLVEAEGVAKSRRDVEDLRYVLADAGYEVTPKEIKTSLRDPNYPTELRLEMSIPATKSKEKPKA
;
A
#
# COMPACT_ATOMS: atom_id res chain seq x y z
N MET A 1 -12.16 30.41 -0.75
CA MET A 1 -11.92 28.96 -0.57
C MET A 1 -12.19 28.64 0.88
N SER A 2 -12.69 27.45 1.21
CA SER A 2 -12.90 27.04 2.59
C SER A 2 -11.55 26.75 3.25
N ASP A 3 -11.42 27.09 4.54
CA ASP A 3 -10.22 26.76 5.30
C ASP A 3 -10.08 25.24 5.45
N THR A 4 -8.85 24.78 5.41
CA THR A 4 -8.48 23.37 5.60
C THR A 4 -7.69 23.21 6.89
N LEU A 5 -8.08 22.25 7.73
CA LEU A 5 -7.31 21.86 8.92
C LEU A 5 -6.32 20.76 8.54
N VAL A 6 -5.05 21.01 8.76
CA VAL A 6 -3.97 20.04 8.56
C VAL A 6 -3.19 19.87 9.85
N ILE A 7 -2.87 18.62 10.20
CA ILE A 7 -2.17 18.27 11.44
C ILE A 7 -0.95 17.43 11.09
N GLU A 8 0.24 17.92 11.38
CA GLU A 8 1.47 17.14 11.29
C GLU A 8 1.66 16.33 12.56
N TRP A 9 1.93 15.03 12.39
CA TRP A 9 1.98 14.04 13.46
C TRP A 9 3.42 13.62 13.74
N ASN A 10 4.20 14.49 14.39
CA ASN A 10 5.58 14.20 14.75
C ASN A 10 5.70 13.40 16.05
N ARG A 11 6.89 12.88 16.33
CA ARG A 11 7.14 12.04 17.53
C ARG A 11 6.98 12.80 18.83
N ASP A 12 7.47 14.02 18.89
CA ASP A 12 7.61 14.86 20.06
C ASP A 12 6.57 15.98 20.14
N ARG A 13 5.94 16.29 19.02
CA ARG A 13 4.90 17.34 18.95
C ARG A 13 3.91 17.11 17.81
N LEU A 14 2.74 17.70 17.94
CA LEU A 14 1.80 17.90 16.86
C LEU A 14 1.83 19.36 16.44
N ILE A 15 1.73 19.62 15.17
CA ILE A 15 1.57 20.95 14.61
C ILE A 15 0.26 20.97 13.83
N ALA A 16 -0.70 21.77 14.25
CA ALA A 16 -1.96 21.90 13.52
C ALA A 16 -2.11 23.33 12.99
N ALA A 17 -2.50 23.44 11.73
CA ALA A 17 -2.81 24.73 11.12
C ALA A 17 -4.11 24.69 10.33
N ILE A 18 -4.76 25.84 10.33
CA ILE A 18 -5.98 26.11 9.59
C ILE A 18 -5.66 27.22 8.60
N GLY A 19 -5.90 26.95 7.34
CA GLY A 19 -5.54 27.91 6.32
C GLY A 19 -6.14 27.61 4.94
N SER A 20 -5.78 28.48 3.99
CA SER A 20 -6.22 28.35 2.61
C SER A 20 -5.13 28.77 1.63
N ALA A 21 -5.15 28.16 0.43
CA ALA A 21 -4.20 28.47 -0.63
C ALA A 21 -4.47 29.87 -1.21
N GLY A 22 -3.42 30.72 -1.25
CA GLY A 22 -3.39 31.92 -2.06
C GLY A 22 -2.81 31.67 -3.44
N SER A 23 -2.49 32.71 -4.19
CA SER A 23 -1.96 32.59 -5.56
C SER A 23 -0.50 32.08 -5.61
N LYS A 24 0.34 32.52 -4.66
CA LYS A 24 1.77 32.18 -4.56
C LYS A 24 2.25 32.00 -3.12
N SER A 25 1.33 31.98 -2.17
CA SER A 25 1.60 31.80 -0.74
C SER A 25 0.35 31.20 -0.10
N VAL A 26 0.47 30.76 1.14
CA VAL A 26 -0.64 30.15 1.87
C VAL A 26 -1.02 31.08 3.05
N GLY A 27 -2.30 31.39 3.13
CA GLY A 27 -2.86 32.11 4.27
C GLY A 27 -3.08 31.14 5.43
N VAL A 28 -2.41 31.38 6.55
CA VAL A 28 -2.57 30.61 7.79
C VAL A 28 -3.39 31.43 8.76
N ARG A 29 -4.63 31.04 9.00
CA ARG A 29 -5.55 31.72 9.90
C ARG A 29 -5.21 31.48 11.36
N ALA A 30 -4.84 30.27 11.68
CA ALA A 30 -4.44 29.85 13.02
C ALA A 30 -3.48 28.68 12.96
N ALA A 31 -2.56 28.62 13.90
CA ALA A 31 -1.68 27.50 14.13
C ALA A 31 -1.60 27.18 15.62
N VAL A 32 -1.50 25.93 15.97
CA VAL A 32 -1.27 25.46 17.34
C VAL A 32 -0.24 24.35 17.36
N THR A 33 0.46 24.23 18.47
CA THR A 33 1.37 23.13 18.74
C THR A 33 0.96 22.42 20.02
N VAL A 34 1.11 21.10 20.02
CA VAL A 34 0.88 20.25 21.18
C VAL A 34 2.13 19.41 21.42
N SER A 35 2.77 19.62 22.54
CA SER A 35 3.92 18.81 22.95
C SER A 35 3.48 17.36 23.20
N ARG A 36 4.30 16.43 22.76
CA ARG A 36 4.07 15.01 22.87
C ARG A 36 5.33 14.35 23.44
N GLU A 37 5.27 13.96 24.70
CA GLU A 37 6.38 13.22 25.28
C GLU A 37 6.46 11.84 24.62
N GLU A 38 7.61 11.54 24.02
CA GLU A 38 7.82 10.32 23.24
C GLU A 38 7.47 9.07 24.04
N GLY A 39 6.52 8.27 23.52
CA GLY A 39 6.12 6.98 24.10
C GLY A 39 5.28 7.03 25.36
N ARG A 40 4.90 8.19 25.89
CA ARG A 40 4.14 8.33 27.15
C ARG A 40 2.66 8.62 26.99
N LEU A 41 2.25 9.26 25.89
CA LEU A 41 0.85 9.62 25.70
C LEU A 41 0.12 8.58 24.86
N LEU A 42 -1.03 8.13 25.37
CA LEU A 42 -1.97 7.33 24.59
C LEU A 42 -2.66 8.18 23.51
N PRO A 43 -3.13 7.60 22.41
CA PRO A 43 -3.83 8.35 21.35
C PRO A 43 -4.95 9.23 21.88
N ARG A 44 -5.69 8.75 22.88
CA ARG A 44 -6.76 9.51 23.54
C ARG A 44 -6.26 10.76 24.26
N GLU A 45 -5.15 10.66 24.99
CA GLU A 45 -4.55 11.80 25.72
C GLU A 45 -4.03 12.84 24.73
N ILE A 46 -3.44 12.39 23.62
CA ILE A 46 -3.06 13.27 22.51
C ILE A 46 -4.29 13.99 21.95
N GLY A 47 -5.40 13.29 21.76
CA GLY A 47 -6.66 13.84 21.28
C GLY A 47 -7.24 14.88 22.25
N GLU A 48 -7.17 14.66 23.55
CA GLU A 48 -7.62 15.60 24.59
C GLU A 48 -6.79 16.89 24.56
N ALA A 49 -5.45 16.77 24.47
CA ALA A 49 -4.54 17.90 24.34
C ALA A 49 -4.77 18.68 23.03
N LEU A 50 -4.93 17.98 21.92
CA LEU A 50 -5.22 18.57 20.61
C LEU A 50 -6.56 19.30 20.62
N SER A 51 -7.61 18.68 21.19
CA SER A 51 -8.93 19.31 21.31
C SER A 51 -8.87 20.61 22.11
N LYS A 52 -8.13 20.61 23.22
CA LYS A 52 -7.93 21.81 24.02
C LYS A 52 -7.19 22.91 23.22
N ALA A 53 -6.18 22.56 22.47
CA ALA A 53 -5.44 23.50 21.64
C ALA A 53 -6.30 24.06 20.49
N LEU A 54 -7.08 23.21 19.80
CA LEU A 54 -7.95 23.63 18.71
C LEU A 54 -9.10 24.53 19.18
N ASN A 55 -9.63 24.32 20.38
CA ASN A 55 -10.67 25.18 20.94
C ASN A 55 -10.23 26.63 21.13
N SER A 56 -8.92 26.91 21.19
CA SER A 56 -8.38 28.27 21.25
C SER A 56 -8.34 28.97 19.88
N THR A 57 -8.66 28.29 18.79
CA THR A 57 -8.50 28.81 17.41
C THR A 57 -9.81 29.21 16.73
N ASP A 58 -10.94 29.14 17.41
CA ASP A 58 -12.29 29.31 16.82
C ASP A 58 -12.51 28.40 15.58
N SER A 59 -11.94 27.23 15.60
CA SER A 59 -12.05 26.26 14.51
C SER A 59 -13.46 25.69 14.40
N THR A 60 -14.03 25.73 13.22
CA THR A 60 -15.28 25.05 12.87
C THR A 60 -15.04 23.82 12.00
N ALA A 61 -13.79 23.36 11.87
CA ALA A 61 -13.46 22.19 11.07
C ALA A 61 -14.12 20.94 11.64
N THR A 62 -14.70 20.16 10.77
CA THR A 62 -15.28 18.82 11.08
C THR A 62 -14.40 17.69 10.62
N GLU A 63 -13.41 18.00 9.78
CA GLU A 63 -12.47 17.03 9.22
C GLU A 63 -11.04 17.60 9.29
N ALA A 64 -10.07 16.69 9.31
CA ALA A 64 -8.66 17.04 9.32
C ALA A 64 -7.87 16.14 8.36
N ILE A 65 -6.86 16.72 7.71
CA ILE A 65 -5.83 15.97 6.98
C ILE A 65 -4.64 15.82 7.90
N VAL A 66 -4.11 14.61 7.99
CA VAL A 66 -2.92 14.32 8.80
C VAL A 66 -1.70 14.14 7.92
N VAL A 67 -0.60 14.71 8.34
CA VAL A 67 0.71 14.62 7.69
C VAL A 67 1.62 13.77 8.55
N PHE A 68 2.08 12.64 8.02
CA PHE A 68 3.15 11.89 8.68
C PHE A 68 4.52 12.41 8.26
N PRO A 69 5.46 12.57 9.20
CA PRO A 69 6.83 12.90 8.86
C PRO A 69 7.46 11.77 8.05
N ARG A 70 8.43 12.11 7.21
CA ARG A 70 9.13 11.18 6.32
C ARG A 70 9.68 9.94 7.04
N GLU A 71 10.09 10.09 8.27
CA GLU A 71 10.71 9.02 9.08
C GLU A 71 9.71 7.93 9.50
N LEU A 72 8.42 8.21 9.54
CA LEU A 72 7.38 7.23 9.90
C LEU A 72 6.91 6.39 8.72
N VAL A 73 7.31 6.73 7.51
CA VAL A 73 6.86 6.05 6.28
C VAL A 73 8.02 5.41 5.55
N THR A 74 7.73 4.33 4.84
CA THR A 74 8.71 3.66 3.99
C THR A 74 8.44 3.99 2.53
N PHE A 75 9.48 4.44 1.82
CA PHE A 75 9.48 4.68 0.40
C PHE A 75 10.19 3.53 -0.31
N ASN A 76 9.58 3.01 -1.36
CA ASN A 76 10.18 2.00 -2.21
C ASN A 76 9.97 2.39 -3.68
N ARG A 77 11.04 2.41 -4.45
CA ARG A 77 10.94 2.57 -5.89
C ARG A 77 10.65 1.22 -6.54
N VAL A 78 9.57 1.15 -7.28
CA VAL A 78 9.08 -0.09 -7.90
C VAL A 78 9.03 0.09 -9.40
N GLN A 79 9.75 -0.78 -10.10
CA GLN A 79 9.74 -0.83 -11.55
C GLN A 79 8.61 -1.76 -12.01
N LEU A 80 7.81 -1.29 -12.95
CA LEU A 80 6.68 -1.99 -13.54
C LEU A 80 6.89 -2.12 -15.05
N PRO A 81 6.30 -3.12 -15.70
CA PRO A 81 6.17 -3.13 -17.16
C PRO A 81 5.44 -1.87 -17.65
N ASN A 82 5.62 -1.50 -18.90
CA ASN A 82 4.86 -0.39 -19.50
C ASN A 82 3.41 -0.82 -19.76
N ILE A 83 2.56 -0.66 -18.76
CA ILE A 83 1.14 -1.02 -18.75
C ILE A 83 0.26 0.24 -18.75
N ALA A 84 -1.01 0.07 -19.03
CA ALA A 84 -1.99 1.17 -19.00
C ALA A 84 -2.13 1.75 -17.57
N ASP A 85 -2.35 3.05 -17.45
CA ASP A 85 -2.50 3.74 -16.15
C ASP A 85 -3.57 3.11 -15.24
N SER A 86 -4.64 2.58 -15.85
CA SER A 86 -5.72 1.90 -15.13
C SER A 86 -5.30 0.58 -14.45
N GLU A 87 -4.19 -0.02 -14.89
CA GLU A 87 -3.69 -1.29 -14.37
C GLU A 87 -2.58 -1.12 -13.33
N ILE A 88 -1.96 0.08 -13.27
CA ILE A 88 -0.88 0.38 -12.33
C ILE A 88 -1.26 0.06 -10.87
N PRO A 89 -2.44 0.46 -10.34
CA PRO A 89 -2.78 0.17 -8.94
C PRO A 89 -2.79 -1.32 -8.60
N SER A 90 -3.32 -2.15 -9.52
CA SER A 90 -3.34 -3.60 -9.33
C SER A 90 -1.94 -4.21 -9.35
N MET A 91 -1.09 -3.74 -10.27
CA MET A 91 0.29 -4.21 -10.39
C MET A 91 1.14 -3.76 -9.20
N VAL A 92 0.96 -2.52 -8.72
CA VAL A 92 1.63 -2.02 -7.51
C VAL A 92 1.27 -2.86 -6.30
N THR A 93 -0.01 -3.19 -6.12
CA THR A 93 -0.45 -4.05 -5.01
C THR A 93 0.20 -5.44 -5.07
N LEU A 94 0.30 -6.02 -6.26
CA LEU A 94 0.96 -7.31 -6.47
C LEU A 94 2.46 -7.23 -6.15
N GLN A 95 3.14 -6.20 -6.64
CA GLN A 95 4.57 -5.97 -6.38
C GLN A 95 4.83 -5.66 -4.90
N ALA A 96 3.94 -4.92 -4.24
CA ALA A 96 4.04 -4.66 -2.81
C ALA A 96 3.98 -5.97 -2.01
N ALA A 97 3.10 -6.90 -2.37
CA ALA A 97 3.00 -8.20 -1.70
C ALA A 97 4.28 -9.05 -1.78
N THR A 98 5.10 -8.85 -2.82
CA THR A 98 6.36 -9.58 -3.00
C THR A 98 7.59 -8.88 -2.40
N ARG A 99 7.54 -7.56 -2.26
CA ARG A 99 8.71 -6.75 -1.83
C ARG A 99 8.66 -6.32 -0.37
N LEU A 100 7.47 -6.20 0.20
CA LEU A 100 7.35 -5.83 1.61
C LEU A 100 7.76 -6.98 2.51
N THR A 101 8.51 -6.65 3.56
CA THR A 101 8.90 -7.61 4.61
C THR A 101 7.78 -7.93 5.60
N VAL A 102 6.67 -7.17 5.51
CA VAL A 102 5.48 -7.31 6.34
C VAL A 102 4.26 -7.60 5.47
N PRO A 103 3.22 -8.26 5.99
CA PRO A 103 1.99 -8.48 5.22
C PRO A 103 1.37 -7.17 4.73
N VAL A 104 0.93 -7.12 3.48
CA VAL A 104 0.31 -5.93 2.87
C VAL A 104 -0.92 -5.49 3.67
N GLU A 105 -1.63 -6.44 4.27
CA GLU A 105 -2.80 -6.19 5.11
C GLU A 105 -2.47 -5.43 6.40
N SER A 106 -1.21 -5.42 6.83
CA SER A 106 -0.74 -4.72 8.05
C SER A 106 -0.37 -3.26 7.80
N VAL A 107 -0.28 -2.84 6.54
CA VAL A 107 0.11 -1.49 6.15
C VAL A 107 -1.00 -0.78 5.38
N CYS A 108 -1.01 0.55 5.45
CA CYS A 108 -1.65 1.39 4.46
C CYS A 108 -0.62 1.71 3.39
N LEU A 109 -1.02 1.66 2.13
CA LEU A 109 -0.13 1.92 1.00
C LEU A 109 -0.83 2.79 -0.05
N ASP A 110 -0.06 3.66 -0.66
CA ASP A 110 -0.40 4.36 -1.91
C ASP A 110 0.89 4.59 -2.70
N PHE A 111 0.78 5.07 -3.92
CA PHE A 111 1.93 5.26 -4.79
C PHE A 111 1.79 6.53 -5.64
N VAL A 112 2.90 7.03 -6.13
CA VAL A 112 2.96 8.10 -7.13
C VAL A 112 3.68 7.56 -8.36
N PRO A 113 3.08 7.67 -9.57
CA PRO A 113 3.80 7.38 -10.81
C PRO A 113 4.94 8.38 -10.98
N LEU A 114 6.13 7.89 -11.36
CA LEU A 114 7.26 8.74 -11.69
C LEU A 114 7.24 9.09 -13.19
N PRO A 115 7.80 10.24 -13.58
CA PRO A 115 7.92 10.61 -14.99
C PRO A 115 8.67 9.53 -15.78
N VAL A 116 8.12 9.15 -16.93
CA VAL A 116 8.71 8.12 -17.83
C VAL A 116 9.42 8.84 -18.96
N ALA A 117 10.64 8.44 -19.30
CA ALA A 117 11.29 8.93 -20.50
C ALA A 117 10.61 8.37 -21.76
N PRO A 118 10.60 9.13 -22.87
CA PRO A 118 10.04 8.64 -24.13
C PRO A 118 10.77 7.35 -24.55
N ASN A 119 10.01 6.29 -24.91
CA ASN A 119 10.50 4.99 -25.36
C ASN A 119 11.07 4.05 -24.27
N GLU A 120 10.83 4.29 -23.01
CA GLU A 120 11.11 3.29 -21.97
C GLU A 120 10.11 2.15 -21.99
N GLU A 121 10.62 0.90 -21.92
CA GLU A 121 9.81 -0.32 -21.83
C GLU A 121 9.24 -0.54 -20.42
N THR A 122 9.73 0.23 -19.46
CA THR A 122 9.34 0.12 -18.05
C THR A 122 8.85 1.45 -17.49
N ARG A 123 8.02 1.37 -16.48
CA ARG A 123 7.54 2.51 -15.71
C ARG A 123 7.98 2.37 -14.26
N GLU A 124 8.20 3.47 -13.61
CA GLU A 124 8.53 3.47 -12.20
C GLU A 124 7.46 4.16 -11.39
N VAL A 125 7.24 3.66 -10.19
CA VAL A 125 6.35 4.26 -9.20
C VAL A 125 7.07 4.38 -7.87
N LEU A 126 6.78 5.42 -7.15
CA LEU A 126 7.21 5.59 -5.77
C LEU A 126 6.11 5.06 -4.85
N LEU A 127 6.30 3.84 -4.35
CA LEU A 127 5.42 3.20 -3.39
C LEU A 127 5.69 3.74 -1.99
N VAL A 128 4.65 4.18 -1.30
CA VAL A 128 4.73 4.68 0.06
C VAL A 128 3.86 3.83 0.97
N THR A 129 4.43 3.41 2.09
CA THR A 129 3.74 2.55 3.05
C THR A 129 3.90 3.06 4.48
N VAL A 130 2.89 2.81 5.30
CA VAL A 130 2.88 3.09 6.74
C VAL A 130 2.15 1.98 7.49
N PRO A 131 2.60 1.56 8.69
CA PRO A 131 1.86 0.61 9.52
C PRO A 131 0.44 1.10 9.82
N LYS A 132 -0.56 0.24 9.65
CA LYS A 132 -1.98 0.57 9.94
C LYS A 132 -2.20 1.06 11.36
N LYS A 133 -1.34 0.63 12.29
CA LYS A 133 -1.38 1.06 13.68
C LYS A 133 -1.32 2.59 13.79
N TYR A 134 -0.40 3.24 13.08
CA TYR A 134 -0.26 4.71 13.15
C TYR A 134 -1.52 5.43 12.68
N VAL A 135 -2.16 4.92 11.63
CA VAL A 135 -3.43 5.47 11.14
C VAL A 135 -4.56 5.23 12.15
N SER A 136 -4.56 4.08 12.83
CA SER A 136 -5.51 3.76 13.88
C SER A 136 -5.34 4.70 15.10
N ASP A 137 -4.11 4.93 15.53
CA ASP A 137 -3.78 5.83 16.64
C ASP A 137 -4.23 7.27 16.34
N VAL A 138 -4.03 7.72 15.10
CA VAL A 138 -4.52 9.02 14.61
C VAL A 138 -6.04 9.11 14.66
N ARG A 139 -6.74 8.08 14.15
CA ARG A 139 -8.22 8.06 14.17
C ARG A 139 -8.78 8.13 15.59
N GLU A 140 -8.16 7.39 16.51
CA GLU A 140 -8.56 7.41 17.92
C GLU A 140 -8.39 8.81 18.54
N ALA A 141 -7.27 9.47 18.27
CA ALA A 141 -7.01 10.82 18.75
C ALA A 141 -7.99 11.84 18.14
N LEU A 142 -8.23 11.80 16.82
CA LEU A 142 -9.14 12.71 16.13
C LEU A 142 -10.61 12.50 16.58
N ALA A 143 -10.99 11.28 16.91
CA ALA A 143 -12.34 11.00 17.43
C ALA A 143 -12.63 11.75 18.74
N VAL A 144 -11.64 11.95 19.60
CA VAL A 144 -11.74 12.78 20.80
C VAL A 144 -12.02 14.24 20.46
N CYS A 145 -11.40 14.74 19.37
CA CYS A 145 -11.62 16.09 18.84
C CYS A 145 -12.94 16.23 18.05
N ARG A 146 -13.68 15.14 17.84
CA ARG A 146 -14.84 15.07 16.93
C ARG A 146 -14.51 15.47 15.50
N LEU A 147 -13.29 15.12 15.06
CA LEU A 147 -12.80 15.36 13.71
C LEU A 147 -12.81 14.04 12.93
N GLU A 148 -13.24 14.10 11.69
CA GLU A 148 -13.10 12.99 10.74
C GLU A 148 -11.72 13.06 10.07
N LEU A 149 -11.08 11.92 9.87
CA LEU A 149 -9.83 11.83 9.14
C LEU A 149 -10.09 11.83 7.63
N ALA A 150 -9.90 12.98 6.99
CA ALA A 150 -10.17 13.18 5.56
C ALA A 150 -9.05 12.63 4.65
N GLY A 151 -7.81 12.63 5.11
CA GLY A 151 -6.65 12.17 4.35
C GLY A 151 -5.42 11.97 5.21
N VAL A 152 -4.49 11.13 4.73
CA VAL A 152 -3.17 10.95 5.33
C VAL A 152 -2.11 11.21 4.27
N ARG A 153 -1.31 12.25 4.48
CA ARG A 153 -0.26 12.71 3.59
C ARG A 153 1.11 12.47 4.22
N VAL A 154 2.18 12.77 3.48
CA VAL A 154 3.57 12.66 3.97
C VAL A 154 4.25 14.01 3.81
N SER A 155 5.09 14.39 4.78
CA SER A 155 5.81 15.68 4.85
C SER A 155 6.54 16.02 3.57
N SER A 156 7.23 15.06 2.96
CA SER A 156 7.99 15.26 1.71
C SER A 156 7.14 15.83 0.57
N PHE A 157 5.93 15.32 0.40
CA PHE A 157 5.01 15.83 -0.63
C PHE A 157 4.45 17.21 -0.24
N GLY A 158 4.25 17.44 1.06
CA GLY A 158 3.84 18.76 1.54
C GLY A 158 4.92 19.82 1.29
N ILE A 159 6.16 19.54 1.68
CA ILE A 159 7.29 20.45 1.45
C ILE A 159 7.50 20.71 -0.05
N ALA A 160 7.45 19.65 -0.86
CA ALA A 160 7.51 19.76 -2.32
C ALA A 160 6.39 20.66 -2.87
N ALA A 161 5.17 20.47 -2.38
CA ALA A 161 4.02 21.25 -2.79
C ALA A 161 4.14 22.73 -2.38
N SER A 162 4.68 23.04 -1.20
CA SER A 162 5.02 24.40 -0.80
C SER A 162 5.96 25.07 -1.82
N ALA A 163 7.02 24.35 -2.18
CA ALA A 163 8.03 24.87 -3.12
C ALA A 163 7.45 25.08 -4.53
N VAL A 164 6.65 24.14 -5.03
CA VAL A 164 6.01 24.25 -6.35
C VAL A 164 4.97 25.37 -6.36
N HIS A 165 4.08 25.41 -5.37
CA HIS A 165 3.01 26.40 -5.26
C HIS A 165 3.55 27.83 -5.21
N CYS A 166 4.65 28.04 -4.48
CA CYS A 166 5.28 29.33 -4.34
C CYS A 166 6.26 29.68 -5.50
N GLY A 167 6.38 28.80 -6.50
CA GLY A 167 7.21 29.04 -7.68
C GLY A 167 8.73 29.00 -7.42
N LEU A 168 9.16 28.23 -6.44
CA LEU A 168 10.58 28.09 -6.09
C LEU A 168 11.33 27.18 -7.05
N LEU A 169 10.66 26.28 -7.72
CA LEU A 169 11.24 25.35 -8.69
C LEU A 169 11.23 25.96 -10.08
N GLN A 170 12.29 25.73 -10.82
CA GLN A 170 12.33 26.04 -12.25
C GLN A 170 11.87 24.77 -12.97
N ASN A 171 10.74 24.83 -13.66
CA ASN A 171 10.25 23.73 -14.51
C ASN A 171 11.24 23.45 -15.66
N SER A 172 12.45 22.96 -15.33
CA SER A 172 13.40 22.53 -16.33
C SER A 172 12.99 21.14 -16.81
N ALA A 173 12.30 21.15 -17.95
CA ALA A 173 11.87 19.95 -18.67
C ALA A 173 13.05 19.15 -19.30
N SER A 174 14.29 19.37 -18.85
CA SER A 174 15.43 18.58 -19.35
C SER A 174 15.42 17.19 -18.72
N THR A 175 15.29 16.20 -19.54
CA THR A 175 15.36 14.78 -19.15
C THR A 175 16.65 14.52 -18.35
N GLY A 176 16.51 14.01 -17.13
CA GLY A 176 17.65 13.71 -16.25
C GLY A 176 18.11 14.85 -15.32
N SER A 177 17.51 16.05 -15.38
CA SER A 177 17.77 17.11 -14.44
C SER A 177 16.86 17.00 -13.21
N VAL A 178 17.45 17.04 -12.03
CA VAL A 178 16.78 16.95 -10.74
C VAL A 178 16.99 18.26 -9.98
N GLU A 179 15.97 18.77 -9.33
CA GLU A 179 16.10 19.85 -8.38
C GLU A 179 16.03 19.30 -6.95
N ALA A 180 16.91 19.75 -6.07
CA ALA A 180 16.94 19.33 -4.68
C ALA A 180 16.36 20.43 -3.78
N ILE A 181 15.50 20.04 -2.85
CA ILE A 181 14.99 20.87 -1.77
C ILE A 181 15.57 20.34 -0.47
N VAL A 182 16.10 21.20 0.37
CA VAL A 182 16.49 20.89 1.75
C VAL A 182 15.68 21.79 2.67
N ALA A 183 14.74 21.21 3.38
CA ALA A 183 13.96 21.87 4.41
C ALA A 183 14.68 21.73 5.75
N LEU A 184 15.00 22.86 6.37
CA LEU A 184 15.72 22.97 7.63
C LEU A 184 14.73 23.36 8.72
N GLY A 185 14.07 22.37 9.30
CA GLY A 185 13.17 22.55 10.44
C GLY A 185 13.95 22.65 11.76
N THR A 186 13.23 22.89 12.85
CA THR A 186 13.83 22.96 14.19
C THR A 186 14.37 21.59 14.62
N ASP A 187 13.63 20.51 14.34
CA ASP A 187 13.91 19.16 14.85
C ASP A 187 14.33 18.18 13.76
N SER A 188 14.29 18.59 12.47
CA SER A 188 14.55 17.69 11.35
C SER A 188 15.18 18.39 10.16
N ILE A 189 15.93 17.62 9.38
CA ILE A 189 16.41 18.00 8.05
C ILE A 189 15.72 17.06 7.06
N GLU A 190 14.96 17.60 6.13
CA GLU A 190 14.33 16.79 5.09
C GLU A 190 14.85 17.20 3.71
N MET A 191 15.36 16.25 2.95
CA MET A 191 15.89 16.45 1.62
C MET A 191 15.01 15.73 0.59
N ILE A 192 14.60 16.46 -0.44
CA ILE A 192 13.67 16.00 -1.46
C ILE A 192 14.29 16.25 -2.82
N PHE A 193 14.32 15.23 -3.66
CA PHE A 193 14.71 15.35 -5.06
C PHE A 193 13.46 15.37 -5.93
N MET A 194 13.37 16.38 -6.77
CA MET A 194 12.23 16.65 -7.65
C MET A 194 12.61 16.44 -9.11
N THR A 195 11.76 15.74 -9.84
CA THR A 195 11.80 15.69 -11.30
C THR A 195 10.52 16.38 -11.82
N GLY A 196 10.68 17.59 -12.31
CA GLY A 196 9.53 18.44 -12.59
C GLY A 196 8.70 18.72 -11.32
N THR A 197 7.43 18.34 -11.32
CA THR A 197 6.52 18.45 -10.17
C THR A 197 6.39 17.17 -9.36
N SER A 198 7.15 16.12 -9.68
CA SER A 198 7.07 14.85 -9.00
C SER A 198 8.21 14.66 -8.00
N VAL A 199 7.90 14.16 -6.82
CA VAL A 199 8.89 13.72 -5.84
C VAL A 199 9.51 12.41 -6.33
N ALA A 200 10.80 12.46 -6.70
CA ALA A 200 11.52 11.29 -7.19
C ALA A 200 12.20 10.49 -6.07
N PHE A 201 12.64 11.19 -5.02
CA PHE A 201 13.28 10.60 -3.84
C PHE A 201 13.14 11.54 -2.65
N SER A 202 13.15 11.00 -1.44
CA SER A 202 13.14 11.78 -0.21
C SER A 202 13.92 11.08 0.88
N HIS A 203 14.64 11.89 1.67
CA HIS A 203 15.40 11.46 2.83
C HIS A 203 15.15 12.41 3.99
N SER A 204 15.03 11.87 5.20
CA SER A 204 14.98 12.67 6.43
C SER A 204 16.09 12.25 7.38
N GLY A 205 16.62 13.20 8.10
CA GLY A 205 17.66 13.01 9.08
C GLY A 205 17.44 13.90 10.30
N ALA A 206 18.22 13.63 11.33
CA ALA A 206 18.18 14.40 12.56
C ALA A 206 18.70 15.83 12.33
N SER A 207 18.10 16.77 13.04
CA SER A 207 18.55 18.14 13.10
C SER A 207 19.87 18.25 13.89
N TRP A 208 20.36 19.46 14.01
CA TRP A 208 21.55 19.80 14.80
C TRP A 208 21.19 20.00 16.26
N THR A 209 22.16 19.74 17.13
CA THR A 209 22.01 19.92 18.59
C THR A 209 22.50 21.29 19.06
N SER A 210 23.32 21.99 18.26
CA SER A 210 23.82 23.33 18.54
C SER A 210 23.96 24.12 17.23
N PRO A 211 23.88 25.47 17.27
CA PRO A 211 24.02 26.31 16.07
C PRO A 211 25.32 26.08 15.31
N GLU A 212 26.41 25.78 15.99
CA GLU A 212 27.72 25.50 15.40
C GLU A 212 27.73 24.19 14.60
N GLY A 213 26.81 23.27 14.91
CA GLY A 213 26.68 21.98 14.24
C GLY A 213 25.87 21.99 12.94
N ILE A 214 25.20 23.11 12.61
CA ILE A 214 24.28 23.21 11.44
C ILE A 214 24.97 22.78 10.14
N GLU A 215 26.10 23.38 9.82
CA GLU A 215 26.83 23.05 8.57
C GLU A 215 27.15 21.57 8.48
N GLN A 216 27.66 20.98 9.56
CA GLN A 216 28.07 19.58 9.58
C GLN A 216 26.85 18.65 9.49
N ALA A 217 25.76 18.96 10.17
CA ALA A 217 24.52 18.20 10.09
C ALA A 217 23.98 18.19 8.66
N VAL A 218 23.80 19.36 8.07
CA VAL A 218 23.31 19.51 6.69
C VAL A 218 24.24 18.80 5.70
N ARG A 219 25.57 18.96 5.85
CA ARG A 219 26.59 18.30 5.02
C ARG A 219 26.48 16.76 5.09
N SER A 220 26.27 16.24 6.29
CA SER A 220 26.14 14.80 6.52
C SER A 220 24.87 14.26 5.90
N GLU A 221 23.73 14.93 6.12
CA GLU A 221 22.44 14.49 5.61
C GLU A 221 22.37 14.60 4.07
N ILE A 222 22.91 15.64 3.47
CA ILE A 222 23.03 15.72 2.00
C ILE A 222 23.89 14.57 1.47
N SER A 223 24.98 14.22 2.14
CA SER A 223 25.83 13.10 1.70
C SER A 223 25.10 11.75 1.77
N ARG A 224 24.36 11.50 2.86
CA ARG A 224 23.53 10.29 3.03
C ARG A 224 22.42 10.23 1.98
N ALA A 225 21.66 11.33 1.85
CA ALA A 225 20.59 11.43 0.86
C ALA A 225 21.09 11.18 -0.55
N ARG A 226 22.26 11.75 -0.91
CA ARG A 226 22.88 11.53 -2.22
C ARG A 226 23.27 10.07 -2.45
N MET A 227 23.84 9.41 -1.45
CA MET A 227 24.21 7.99 -1.56
C MET A 227 22.95 7.12 -1.76
N SER A 228 21.94 7.30 -0.93
CA SER A 228 20.68 6.55 -1.06
C SER A 228 19.95 6.88 -2.36
N ALA A 229 19.93 8.14 -2.79
CA ALA A 229 19.33 8.53 -4.06
C ALA A 229 20.06 7.94 -5.26
N ALA A 230 21.39 7.82 -5.20
CA ALA A 230 22.19 7.19 -6.28
C ALA A 230 21.90 5.68 -6.39
N GLU A 231 21.62 5.02 -5.27
CA GLU A 231 21.21 3.62 -5.24
C GLU A 231 19.81 3.45 -5.86
N ASP A 232 18.86 4.31 -5.52
CA ASP A 232 17.47 4.24 -5.96
C ASP A 232 17.23 4.77 -7.38
N MET A 233 17.89 5.87 -7.74
CA MET A 233 17.64 6.62 -8.98
C MET A 233 18.71 6.41 -10.05
N GLY A 234 19.81 5.76 -9.72
CA GLY A 234 20.95 5.64 -10.60
C GLY A 234 21.72 6.96 -10.79
N SER A 235 22.15 7.25 -12.03
CA SER A 235 22.86 8.50 -12.33
C SER A 235 21.85 9.65 -12.52
N TYR A 236 22.03 10.71 -11.76
CA TYR A 236 21.22 11.95 -11.87
C TYR A 236 22.12 13.17 -11.70
N ASN A 237 21.66 14.29 -12.21
CA ASN A 237 22.35 15.58 -12.07
C ASN A 237 21.45 16.57 -11.35
N VAL A 238 21.96 17.15 -10.26
CA VAL A 238 21.21 18.18 -9.51
C VAL A 238 21.56 19.54 -10.11
N SER A 239 20.58 20.18 -10.73
CA SER A 239 20.74 21.50 -11.35
C SER A 239 20.63 22.65 -10.34
N ARG A 240 19.84 22.44 -9.28
CA ARG A 240 19.53 23.45 -8.28
C ARG A 240 19.35 22.83 -6.91
N LEU A 241 19.85 23.53 -5.89
CA LEU A 241 19.66 23.23 -4.48
C LEU A 241 18.90 24.39 -3.83
N THR A 242 17.67 24.15 -3.41
CA THR A 242 16.87 25.13 -2.66
C THR A 242 16.92 24.78 -1.17
N LEU A 243 17.56 25.68 -0.40
CA LEU A 243 17.61 25.59 1.06
C LEU A 243 16.45 26.41 1.62
N ILE A 244 15.52 25.76 2.33
CA ILE A 244 14.38 26.44 2.96
C ILE A 244 14.56 26.36 4.48
N GLY A 245 14.73 27.50 5.11
CA GLY A 245 14.94 27.63 6.54
C GLY A 245 15.09 29.11 6.92
N SER A 246 15.11 29.42 8.22
CA SER A 246 15.32 30.78 8.64
C SER A 246 16.62 31.38 8.04
N LEU A 247 16.67 32.66 7.87
CA LEU A 247 17.85 33.35 7.28
C LEU A 247 19.13 33.03 8.06
N GLU A 248 19.04 32.95 9.38
CA GLU A 248 20.15 32.63 10.25
C GLU A 248 20.67 31.20 9.99
N ILE A 249 19.76 30.21 9.95
CA ILE A 249 20.09 28.81 9.72
C ILE A 249 20.66 28.61 8.31
N THR A 250 20.03 29.17 7.30
CA THR A 250 20.49 29.03 5.91
C THR A 250 21.80 29.74 5.63
N ALA A 251 22.09 30.86 6.32
CA ALA A 251 23.37 31.58 6.25
C ALA A 251 24.53 30.77 6.86
N ALA A 252 24.26 29.92 7.86
CA ALA A 252 25.27 29.02 8.44
C ALA A 252 25.71 27.91 7.50
N VAL A 253 24.95 27.63 6.43
CA VAL A 253 25.28 26.63 5.41
C VAL A 253 26.05 27.30 4.27
N PRO A 254 27.35 26.99 4.06
CA PRO A 254 28.15 27.64 3.03
C PRO A 254 27.75 27.18 1.62
N ASP A 255 27.96 28.04 0.60
CA ASP A 255 27.67 27.70 -0.80
C ASP A 255 28.51 26.51 -1.32
N THR A 256 29.65 26.23 -0.69
CA THR A 256 30.48 25.06 -1.02
C THR A 256 29.75 23.73 -0.85
N ILE A 257 28.57 23.72 -0.19
CA ILE A 257 27.70 22.56 -0.09
C ILE A 257 27.26 22.06 -1.45
N SER A 258 27.13 22.95 -2.45
CA SER A 258 26.78 22.65 -3.84
C SER A 258 27.74 21.65 -4.50
N LYS A 259 29.02 21.68 -4.12
CA LYS A 259 30.03 20.72 -4.66
C LYS A 259 29.68 19.27 -4.40
N ARG A 260 28.87 19.02 -3.39
CA ARG A 260 28.35 17.66 -3.09
C ARG A 260 27.20 17.23 -4.01
N LEU A 261 26.64 18.18 -4.73
CA LEU A 261 25.51 18.01 -5.66
C LEU A 261 25.87 18.52 -7.06
N ASN A 262 27.11 18.20 -7.52
CA ASN A 262 27.60 18.53 -8.85
C ASN A 262 27.56 20.05 -9.17
N ASP A 263 27.94 20.88 -8.19
CA ASP A 263 27.94 22.35 -8.27
C ASP A 263 26.56 22.94 -8.60
N ALA A 264 25.50 22.34 -8.04
CA ALA A 264 24.12 22.81 -8.17
C ALA A 264 24.01 24.29 -7.74
N LYS A 265 23.18 25.06 -8.43
CA LYS A 265 22.90 26.44 -8.04
C LYS A 265 22.18 26.50 -6.69
N VAL A 266 22.81 27.08 -5.68
CA VAL A 266 22.21 27.25 -4.34
C VAL A 266 21.26 28.44 -4.32
N VAL A 267 20.06 28.23 -3.81
CA VAL A 267 19.05 29.26 -3.54
C VAL A 267 18.60 29.12 -2.10
N ARG A 268 18.56 30.22 -1.37
CA ARG A 268 18.07 30.28 0.00
C ARG A 268 16.71 30.92 0.05
N VAL A 269 15.80 30.36 0.80
CA VAL A 269 14.42 30.80 0.93
C VAL A 269 14.03 30.87 2.39
N ASP A 270 13.59 32.02 2.83
CA ASP A 270 12.96 32.17 4.13
C ASP A 270 11.53 31.60 4.08
N PRO A 271 11.19 30.58 4.91
CA PRO A 271 9.85 30.03 4.92
C PRO A 271 8.74 31.04 5.23
N SER A 272 9.05 32.15 5.91
CA SER A 272 8.09 33.23 6.16
C SER A 272 7.56 33.86 4.87
N SER A 273 8.32 33.77 3.76
CA SER A 273 7.90 34.29 2.46
C SER A 273 6.86 33.40 1.76
N LEU A 274 6.68 32.18 2.22
CA LEU A 274 5.78 31.16 1.61
C LEU A 274 4.38 31.19 2.22
N MET A 275 4.21 31.91 3.35
CA MET A 275 2.97 31.92 4.11
C MET A 275 2.74 33.33 4.70
N HIS A 276 1.49 33.62 4.99
CA HIS A 276 1.07 34.91 5.59
C HIS A 276 -0.06 34.63 6.59
N GLY A 277 -0.48 35.68 7.35
CA GLY A 277 -1.64 35.61 8.24
C GLY A 277 -2.96 35.47 7.45
N ARG A 278 -4.05 35.97 8.00
CA ARG A 278 -5.39 35.87 7.37
C ARG A 278 -5.47 36.60 6.02
N SER A 279 -4.67 37.60 5.80
CA SER A 279 -4.57 38.32 4.54
C SER A 279 -3.11 38.46 4.09
N PRO A 280 -2.84 38.65 2.78
CA PRO A 280 -1.47 38.77 2.25
C PRO A 280 -0.65 39.88 2.86
N SER A 281 -1.28 40.88 3.44
CA SER A 281 -0.63 42.02 4.13
C SER A 281 -0.42 41.78 5.62
N GLU A 282 -0.96 40.71 6.16
CA GLU A 282 -0.89 40.37 7.58
C GLU A 282 0.28 39.45 7.88
N SER A 283 1.11 39.83 8.83
CA SER A 283 2.21 38.98 9.27
C SER A 283 1.68 37.67 9.91
N LEU A 284 2.36 36.59 9.65
CA LEU A 284 2.09 35.33 10.28
C LEU A 284 2.41 35.39 11.79
N VAL A 285 1.43 35.04 12.62
CA VAL A 285 1.62 34.90 14.05
C VAL A 285 1.60 33.40 14.40
N LEU A 286 2.71 32.91 14.93
CA LEU A 286 2.86 31.51 15.34
C LEU A 286 2.92 31.41 16.87
N PRO A 287 2.48 30.31 17.44
CA PRO A 287 2.68 30.01 18.86
C PRO A 287 4.16 29.98 19.24
N ASP A 288 4.46 30.23 20.52
CA ASP A 288 5.80 30.12 21.05
C ASP A 288 6.41 28.74 20.78
N GLY A 289 7.68 28.75 20.34
CA GLY A 289 8.41 27.52 20.02
C GLY A 289 8.08 26.89 18.65
N LEU A 290 7.22 27.51 17.82
CA LEU A 290 6.94 27.08 16.47
C LEU A 290 7.55 28.02 15.45
N ALA A 291 8.49 27.55 14.65
CA ALA A 291 9.12 28.34 13.60
C ALA A 291 8.36 28.19 12.25
N PRO A 292 8.42 29.18 11.35
CA PRO A 292 7.85 29.07 10.00
C PRO A 292 8.40 27.88 9.21
N SER A 293 9.65 27.47 9.45
CA SER A 293 10.26 26.29 8.85
C SER A 293 9.56 24.99 9.21
N ASP A 294 8.99 24.90 10.41
CA ASP A 294 8.28 23.72 10.89
C ASP A 294 6.88 23.59 10.26
N MET A 295 6.40 24.66 9.64
CA MET A 295 5.09 24.69 9.00
C MET A 295 5.08 24.23 7.53
N LEU A 296 6.26 24.02 6.93
CA LEU A 296 6.39 23.80 5.48
C LEU A 296 5.54 22.63 4.97
N ALA A 297 5.55 21.51 5.67
CA ALA A 297 4.78 20.33 5.29
C ALA A 297 3.27 20.60 5.37
N VAL A 298 2.84 21.21 6.47
CA VAL A 298 1.43 21.55 6.73
C VAL A 298 0.91 22.55 5.70
N VAL A 299 1.64 23.62 5.49
CA VAL A 299 1.30 24.69 4.53
C VAL A 299 1.21 24.14 3.10
N GLY A 300 2.16 23.30 2.70
CA GLY A 300 2.14 22.69 1.39
C GLY A 300 0.99 21.70 1.20
N VAL A 301 0.61 20.97 2.24
CA VAL A 301 -0.58 20.10 2.17
C VAL A 301 -1.85 20.93 2.06
N ILE A 302 -1.97 22.07 2.76
CA ILE A 302 -3.09 23.01 2.58
C ILE A 302 -3.16 23.47 1.11
N ALA A 303 -2.02 23.94 0.56
CA ALA A 303 -1.95 24.37 -0.83
C ALA A 303 -2.32 23.26 -1.82
N ASN A 304 -1.74 22.09 -1.67
CA ASN A 304 -1.91 20.98 -2.61
C ASN A 304 -3.31 20.34 -2.54
N TYR A 305 -3.96 20.40 -1.40
CA TYR A 305 -5.33 19.93 -1.23
C TYR A 305 -6.34 20.80 -1.98
N GLN A 306 -6.12 22.11 -1.98
CA GLN A 306 -6.99 23.07 -2.67
C GLN A 306 -6.60 23.28 -4.13
N ILE A 307 -5.29 23.27 -4.43
CA ILE A 307 -4.73 23.49 -5.77
C ILE A 307 -3.67 22.41 -5.99
N THR A 308 -4.05 21.31 -6.62
CA THR A 308 -3.12 20.20 -6.88
C THR A 308 -1.97 20.66 -7.76
N SER A 309 -0.78 20.78 -7.17
CA SER A 309 0.46 21.20 -7.81
C SER A 309 1.49 20.08 -7.88
N VAL A 310 1.42 19.14 -6.96
CA VAL A 310 2.32 17.99 -6.84
C VAL A 310 1.49 16.74 -6.71
N ASP A 311 1.84 15.69 -7.46
CA ASP A 311 1.29 14.36 -7.24
C ASP A 311 1.72 13.85 -5.87
N SER A 312 0.75 13.59 -5.01
CA SER A 312 0.99 13.14 -3.64
C SER A 312 0.23 11.86 -3.33
N VAL A 313 0.67 11.14 -2.32
CA VAL A 313 -0.02 9.96 -1.81
C VAL A 313 -1.14 10.35 -0.84
N ASP A 314 -2.16 9.49 -0.77
CA ASP A 314 -3.15 9.48 0.30
C ASP A 314 -3.29 8.07 0.86
N LEU A 315 -2.69 7.84 2.03
CA LEU A 315 -2.56 6.51 2.61
C LEU A 315 -3.88 5.90 3.12
N ILE A 316 -4.96 6.70 3.18
CA ILE A 316 -6.31 6.20 3.53
C ILE A 316 -7.28 6.20 2.35
N ASN A 317 -7.00 7.00 1.32
CA ASN A 317 -7.74 7.02 0.06
C ASN A 317 -6.78 6.70 -1.11
N PRO A 318 -6.19 5.48 -1.13
CA PRO A 318 -5.17 5.14 -2.11
C PRO A 318 -5.74 5.12 -3.53
N ARG A 319 -4.87 5.31 -4.50
CA ARG A 319 -5.19 5.13 -5.91
C ARG A 319 -5.70 3.73 -6.15
N LYS A 320 -6.93 3.63 -6.66
CA LYS A 320 -7.57 2.35 -6.97
C LYS A 320 -7.50 2.08 -8.46
N ALA A 321 -7.44 0.80 -8.81
CA ALA A 321 -7.67 0.41 -10.20
C ALA A 321 -9.02 0.97 -10.67
N ALA A 322 -9.04 1.52 -11.87
CA ALA A 322 -10.30 1.97 -12.44
C ALA A 322 -11.28 0.79 -12.42
N GLU A 323 -12.35 0.92 -11.67
CA GLU A 323 -13.40 -0.09 -11.70
C GLU A 323 -13.82 -0.24 -13.16
N LYS A 324 -13.61 -1.42 -13.72
CA LYS A 324 -14.14 -1.73 -15.05
C LYS A 324 -15.63 -1.47 -14.95
N LYS A 325 -16.07 -0.35 -15.53
CA LYS A 325 -17.49 -0.03 -15.55
C LYS A 325 -18.20 -1.25 -16.09
N ASP A 326 -18.93 -1.93 -15.22
CA ASP A 326 -19.71 -3.09 -15.60
C ASP A 326 -20.89 -2.62 -16.45
N TYR A 327 -20.65 -2.56 -17.76
CA TYR A 327 -21.67 -2.25 -18.72
C TYR A 327 -22.71 -3.37 -18.87
N SER A 328 -22.57 -4.49 -18.13
CA SER A 328 -23.50 -5.61 -18.25
C SER A 328 -24.93 -5.21 -17.89
N LYS A 329 -25.11 -4.29 -16.96
CA LYS A 329 -26.43 -3.71 -16.63
C LYS A 329 -26.96 -2.83 -17.76
N LEU A 330 -26.12 -1.99 -18.38
CA LEU A 330 -26.49 -1.16 -19.52
C LEU A 330 -26.77 -2.00 -20.76
N ILE A 331 -25.96 -3.02 -21.01
CA ILE A 331 -26.17 -3.99 -22.10
C ILE A 331 -27.46 -4.75 -21.86
N LYS A 332 -27.77 -5.20 -20.65
CA LYS A 332 -29.05 -5.84 -20.32
C LYS A 332 -30.24 -4.89 -20.51
N ILE A 333 -30.09 -3.62 -20.14
CA ILE A 333 -31.15 -2.60 -20.37
C ILE A 333 -31.31 -2.29 -21.85
N LEU A 334 -30.21 -2.18 -22.60
CA LEU A 334 -30.24 -1.98 -24.05
C LEU A 334 -30.86 -3.18 -24.81
N ILE A 335 -30.51 -4.40 -24.36
CA ILE A 335 -31.12 -5.63 -24.87
C ILE A 335 -32.63 -5.67 -24.54
N ALA A 336 -32.98 -5.32 -23.30
CA ALA A 336 -34.38 -5.25 -22.91
C ALA A 336 -35.15 -4.15 -23.64
N ALA A 337 -34.55 -2.98 -23.87
CA ALA A 337 -35.12 -1.88 -24.65
C ALA A 337 -35.25 -2.21 -26.15
N SER A 338 -34.24 -2.88 -26.74
CA SER A 338 -34.29 -3.33 -28.13
C SER A 338 -35.35 -4.44 -28.34
N ILE A 339 -35.46 -5.36 -27.36
CA ILE A 339 -36.53 -6.37 -27.36
C ILE A 339 -37.90 -5.69 -27.21
N GLY A 340 -38.02 -4.68 -26.34
CA GLY A 340 -39.22 -3.89 -26.17
C GLY A 340 -39.64 -3.15 -27.45
N THR A 341 -38.69 -2.55 -28.17
CA THR A 341 -38.93 -1.84 -29.41
C THR A 341 -39.36 -2.79 -30.56
N ILE A 342 -38.71 -3.98 -30.62
CA ILE A 342 -39.09 -5.03 -31.59
C ILE A 342 -40.49 -5.58 -31.27
N LEU A 343 -40.82 -5.75 -29.97
CA LEU A 343 -42.15 -6.22 -29.54
C LEU A 343 -43.24 -5.21 -29.81
N ILE A 344 -42.99 -3.89 -29.61
CA ILE A 344 -43.93 -2.80 -29.89
C ILE A 344 -44.13 -2.64 -31.41
N GLY A 345 -43.03 -2.67 -32.22
CA GLY A 345 -43.05 -2.65 -33.66
C GLY A 345 -43.77 -3.86 -34.25
N GLY A 346 -43.51 -5.05 -33.72
CA GLY A 346 -44.20 -6.30 -34.12
C GLY A 346 -45.70 -6.27 -33.77
N TRP A 347 -46.06 -5.69 -32.61
CA TRP A 347 -47.45 -5.54 -32.22
C TRP A 347 -48.22 -4.53 -33.10
N ALA A 348 -47.60 -3.39 -33.46
CA ALA A 348 -48.18 -2.39 -34.35
C ALA A 348 -48.37 -2.93 -35.77
N TRP A 349 -47.43 -3.75 -36.25
CA TRP A 349 -47.53 -4.41 -37.55
C TRP A 349 -48.57 -5.54 -37.57
N SER A 350 -48.67 -6.30 -36.48
CA SER A 350 -49.62 -7.41 -36.32
C SER A 350 -51.08 -6.97 -36.27
N LYS A 351 -51.34 -5.72 -35.87
CA LYS A 351 -52.72 -5.19 -35.80
C LYS A 351 -53.38 -5.04 -37.18
N SER A 352 -52.60 -5.01 -38.28
CA SER A 352 -53.09 -4.95 -39.65
C SER A 352 -53.32 -6.31 -40.34
N GLU A 353 -52.83 -7.43 -39.71
CA GLU A 353 -52.84 -8.75 -40.37
C GLU A 353 -53.36 -9.91 -39.49
N VAL A 354 -54.12 -9.58 -38.44
CA VAL A 354 -54.31 -10.45 -37.24
C VAL A 354 -55.30 -11.62 -37.43
N SER A 355 -56.00 -11.82 -38.51
CA SER A 355 -57.01 -12.92 -38.53
C SER A 355 -56.48 -14.31 -38.96
N SER A 356 -55.28 -14.43 -39.54
CA SER A 356 -54.79 -15.73 -40.07
C SER A 356 -53.57 -16.31 -39.34
N ARG A 357 -52.85 -15.51 -38.51
CA ARG A 357 -51.57 -15.94 -37.94
C ARG A 357 -51.60 -16.35 -36.44
N THR A 358 -52.71 -16.12 -35.75
CA THR A 358 -52.81 -16.41 -34.30
C THR A 358 -52.61 -17.89 -33.93
N ARG A 359 -52.94 -18.80 -34.83
CA ARG A 359 -52.72 -20.24 -34.62
C ARG A 359 -51.25 -20.65 -34.79
N LYS A 360 -50.49 -19.99 -35.68
CA LYS A 360 -49.03 -20.24 -35.82
C LYS A 360 -48.23 -19.68 -34.67
N ILE A 361 -48.64 -18.55 -34.10
CA ILE A 361 -47.97 -17.91 -32.95
C ILE A 361 -48.17 -18.73 -31.66
N ALA A 362 -49.33 -19.36 -31.47
CA ALA A 362 -49.57 -20.23 -30.32
C ALA A 362 -48.68 -21.49 -30.38
N ALA A 363 -48.50 -22.08 -31.56
CA ALA A 363 -47.64 -23.27 -31.74
C ALA A 363 -46.15 -22.93 -31.57
N LEU A 364 -45.71 -21.73 -32.08
CA LEU A 364 -44.32 -21.26 -31.86
C LEU A 364 -44.04 -20.91 -30.40
N LYS A 365 -44.99 -20.39 -29.64
CA LYS A 365 -44.85 -20.06 -28.25
C LYS A 365 -44.72 -21.31 -27.39
N SER A 366 -45.42 -22.40 -27.72
CA SER A 366 -45.28 -23.69 -27.06
C SER A 366 -43.89 -24.32 -27.31
N GLN A 367 -43.38 -24.22 -28.54
CA GLN A 367 -42.06 -24.72 -28.91
C GLN A 367 -40.92 -23.93 -28.25
N THR A 368 -41.07 -22.61 -28.11
CA THR A 368 -40.05 -21.77 -27.44
C THR A 368 -40.04 -21.99 -25.94
N SER A 369 -41.19 -22.26 -25.32
CA SER A 369 -41.27 -22.64 -23.90
C SER A 369 -40.60 -23.98 -23.65
N ASP A 370 -40.79 -24.94 -24.52
CA ASP A 370 -40.18 -26.27 -24.41
C ASP A 370 -38.67 -26.23 -24.64
N LEU A 371 -38.22 -25.39 -25.60
CA LEU A 371 -36.79 -25.18 -25.84
C LEU A 371 -36.09 -24.45 -24.69
N ASN A 372 -36.74 -23.44 -24.08
CA ASN A 372 -36.19 -22.72 -22.92
C ASN A 372 -36.10 -23.60 -21.69
N GLN A 373 -37.06 -24.53 -21.54
CA GLN A 373 -37.01 -25.51 -20.45
C GLN A 373 -35.86 -26.52 -20.66
N LYS A 374 -35.65 -26.95 -21.90
CA LYS A 374 -34.51 -27.81 -22.30
C LYS A 374 -33.19 -27.08 -22.16
N TYR A 375 -33.12 -25.81 -22.54
CA TYR A 375 -31.89 -24.98 -22.37
C TYR A 375 -31.52 -24.77 -20.89
N LYS A 376 -32.51 -24.47 -20.03
CA LYS A 376 -32.28 -24.37 -18.59
C LYS A 376 -31.84 -25.69 -17.95
N MET A 377 -32.37 -26.81 -18.41
CA MET A 377 -31.92 -28.12 -17.96
C MET A 377 -30.50 -28.42 -18.41
N ALA A 378 -30.16 -28.15 -19.69
CA ALA A 378 -28.82 -28.32 -20.21
C ALA A 378 -27.79 -27.40 -19.54
N GLU A 379 -28.17 -26.15 -19.20
CA GLU A 379 -27.30 -25.24 -18.48
C GLU A 379 -27.04 -25.68 -17.03
N GLN A 380 -28.06 -26.30 -16.39
CA GLN A 380 -27.88 -26.87 -15.05
C GLN A 380 -27.02 -28.13 -15.09
N GLU A 381 -27.19 -29.01 -16.10
CA GLU A 381 -26.34 -30.17 -16.30
C GLU A 381 -24.89 -29.78 -16.60
N LEU A 382 -24.67 -28.73 -17.42
CA LEU A 382 -23.31 -28.23 -17.71
C LEU A 382 -22.61 -27.66 -16.45
N LYS A 383 -23.35 -26.94 -15.60
CA LYS A 383 -22.83 -26.44 -14.31
C LYS A 383 -22.54 -27.58 -13.34
N LEU A 384 -23.34 -28.63 -13.35
CA LEU A 384 -23.12 -29.84 -12.54
C LEU A 384 -21.87 -30.60 -13.03
N ASP A 385 -21.67 -30.71 -14.33
CA ASP A 385 -20.54 -31.42 -14.95
C ASP A 385 -19.23 -30.65 -14.70
N VAL A 386 -19.24 -29.30 -14.78
CA VAL A 386 -18.08 -28.46 -14.43
C VAL A 386 -17.73 -28.61 -12.95
N SER A 387 -18.74 -28.57 -12.07
CA SER A 387 -18.49 -28.72 -10.63
C SER A 387 -18.07 -30.16 -10.25
N LEU A 388 -18.58 -31.17 -10.94
CA LEU A 388 -18.16 -32.56 -10.80
C LEU A 388 -16.73 -32.79 -11.32
N THR A 389 -16.37 -32.14 -12.41
CA THR A 389 -15.00 -32.21 -12.97
C THR A 389 -14.00 -31.52 -12.05
N GLU A 390 -14.34 -30.33 -11.51
CA GLU A 390 -13.53 -29.65 -10.52
C GLU A 390 -13.42 -30.45 -9.22
N TRP A 391 -14.49 -31.14 -8.81
CA TRP A 391 -14.47 -32.01 -7.64
C TRP A 391 -13.62 -33.26 -7.90
N LYS A 392 -13.74 -33.85 -9.07
CA LYS A 392 -12.95 -35.04 -9.50
C LYS A 392 -11.46 -34.72 -9.65
N ASP A 393 -11.10 -33.53 -10.11
CA ASP A 393 -9.70 -33.07 -10.21
C ASP A 393 -9.09 -32.71 -8.84
N ARG A 394 -9.92 -32.51 -7.81
CA ARG A 394 -9.51 -32.33 -6.41
C ARG A 394 -9.57 -33.61 -5.58
N ASP A 395 -9.98 -34.74 -6.20
CA ASP A 395 -10.09 -36.00 -5.49
C ASP A 395 -8.70 -36.55 -5.18
N PHE A 396 -8.35 -36.46 -3.91
CA PHE A 396 -7.12 -37.00 -3.36
C PHE A 396 -7.42 -38.40 -2.81
N SER A 397 -6.84 -39.42 -3.44
CA SER A 397 -7.02 -40.80 -2.98
C SER A 397 -6.22 -41.06 -1.70
N TRP A 398 -6.88 -40.88 -0.56
CA TRP A 398 -6.33 -41.14 0.77
C TRP A 398 -5.78 -42.58 0.92
N LEU A 399 -6.48 -43.55 0.34
CA LEU A 399 -6.13 -44.97 0.41
C LEU A 399 -4.85 -45.27 -0.36
N ASP A 400 -4.71 -44.74 -1.56
CA ASP A 400 -3.51 -44.97 -2.39
C ASP A 400 -2.28 -44.34 -1.75
N GLU A 401 -2.42 -43.15 -1.17
CA GLU A 401 -1.31 -42.48 -0.51
C GLU A 401 -0.94 -43.15 0.83
N MET A 402 -1.93 -43.64 1.57
CA MET A 402 -1.70 -44.42 2.77
C MET A 402 -1.00 -45.74 2.45
N GLN A 403 -1.35 -46.39 1.35
CA GLN A 403 -0.69 -47.63 0.89
C GLN A 403 0.76 -47.38 0.47
N LYS A 404 1.05 -46.25 -0.18
CA LYS A 404 2.43 -45.85 -0.52
C LYS A 404 3.26 -45.60 0.75
N ILE A 405 2.73 -44.80 1.69
CA ILE A 405 3.39 -44.52 2.96
C ILE A 405 3.63 -45.82 3.73
N GLN A 406 2.65 -46.72 3.76
CA GLN A 406 2.78 -48.03 4.41
C GLN A 406 3.86 -48.91 3.75
N GLY A 407 3.98 -48.86 2.42
CA GLY A 407 5.03 -49.58 1.68
C GLY A 407 6.44 -49.03 2.01
N LEU A 408 6.58 -47.74 2.26
CA LEU A 408 7.83 -47.10 2.62
C LEU A 408 8.25 -47.34 4.08
N ILE A 409 7.29 -47.55 4.99
CA ILE A 409 7.57 -47.84 6.39
C ILE A 409 8.15 -49.26 6.56
N GLY A 410 7.84 -50.15 5.62
CA GLY A 410 8.29 -51.54 5.70
C GLY A 410 7.55 -52.36 6.77
N GLY A 411 8.18 -53.38 7.30
CA GLY A 411 7.59 -54.23 8.33
C GLY A 411 7.56 -53.57 9.71
N THR A 412 6.67 -54.08 10.56
CA THR A 412 6.49 -53.62 11.95
C THR A 412 7.68 -53.90 12.86
N ASP A 413 8.72 -54.54 12.35
CA ASP A 413 9.88 -54.99 13.16
C ASP A 413 10.75 -53.84 13.69
N ARG A 414 10.75 -52.66 13.08
CA ARG A 414 11.56 -51.52 13.50
C ARG A 414 10.72 -50.34 13.96
N VAL A 415 9.67 -50.03 13.21
CA VAL A 415 8.78 -48.89 13.49
C VAL A 415 7.33 -49.34 13.37
N LEU A 416 6.52 -48.98 14.35
CA LEU A 416 5.09 -49.22 14.37
C LEU A 416 4.34 -47.90 14.45
N ILE A 417 3.66 -47.51 13.39
CA ILE A 417 2.77 -46.37 13.40
C ILE A 417 1.42 -46.77 13.98
N LYS A 418 0.96 -46.01 14.99
CA LYS A 418 -0.29 -46.28 15.71
C LYS A 418 -1.44 -45.45 15.19
N LYS A 419 -1.13 -44.25 14.64
CA LYS A 419 -2.15 -43.34 14.21
C LYS A 419 -1.66 -42.53 13.01
N PHE A 420 -2.49 -42.40 11.99
CA PHE A 420 -2.36 -41.45 10.90
C PHE A 420 -3.52 -40.47 10.94
N GLN A 421 -3.20 -39.19 10.78
CA GLN A 421 -4.20 -38.16 10.64
C GLN A 421 -3.88 -37.35 9.38
N PHE A 422 -4.83 -37.26 8.47
CA PHE A 422 -4.72 -36.48 7.25
C PHE A 422 -5.55 -35.22 7.39
N SER A 423 -5.00 -34.08 6.97
CA SER A 423 -5.70 -32.79 6.94
C SER A 423 -5.41 -32.07 5.64
N LEU A 424 -6.45 -31.54 5.00
CA LEU A 424 -6.31 -30.67 3.83
C LEU A 424 -5.84 -29.30 4.28
N ARG A 425 -4.85 -28.75 3.59
CA ARG A 425 -4.35 -27.39 3.85
C ARG A 425 -4.44 -26.55 2.58
N THR A 426 -4.75 -25.28 2.75
CA THR A 426 -4.69 -24.28 1.67
C THR A 426 -3.27 -23.72 1.60
N GLY A 427 -2.63 -23.75 0.43
CA GLY A 427 -1.28 -23.24 0.20
C GLY A 427 -0.48 -24.13 -0.76
N ASN A 428 0.84 -24.14 -0.59
CA ASN A 428 1.77 -24.90 -1.45
C ASN A 428 1.70 -26.42 -1.25
N PHE A 429 1.01 -26.90 -0.23
CA PHE A 429 0.85 -28.31 0.09
C PHE A 429 -0.61 -28.71 0.02
N LEU A 430 -0.86 -29.86 -0.62
CA LEU A 430 -2.22 -30.39 -0.76
C LEU A 430 -2.73 -31.01 0.53
N VAL A 431 -1.85 -31.75 1.22
CA VAL A 431 -2.21 -32.54 2.38
C VAL A 431 -1.10 -32.51 3.41
N LEU A 432 -1.49 -32.38 4.66
CA LEU A 432 -0.65 -32.59 5.81
C LEU A 432 -0.99 -33.95 6.43
N VAL A 433 0.01 -34.77 6.65
CA VAL A 433 -0.11 -36.08 7.28
C VAL A 433 0.64 -36.06 8.59
N GLU A 434 -0.06 -36.25 9.68
CA GLU A 434 0.54 -36.48 11.00
C GLU A 434 0.56 -38.00 11.31
N ALA A 435 1.71 -38.53 11.66
CA ALA A 435 1.89 -39.90 12.05
C ALA A 435 2.45 -39.98 13.47
N GLU A 436 1.76 -40.74 14.32
CA GLU A 436 2.22 -41.04 15.68
C GLU A 436 2.48 -42.54 15.81
N GLY A 437 3.60 -42.91 16.44
CA GLY A 437 4.00 -44.28 16.56
C GLY A 437 5.10 -44.54 17.56
N VAL A 438 5.70 -45.73 17.49
CA VAL A 438 6.81 -46.16 18.33
C VAL A 438 7.87 -46.86 17.50
N ALA A 439 9.13 -46.79 17.93
CA ALA A 439 10.26 -47.41 17.25
C ALA A 439 11.18 -48.15 18.25
N LYS A 440 11.94 -49.10 17.76
CA LYS A 440 12.93 -49.83 18.57
C LYS A 440 14.11 -48.97 18.96
N SER A 441 14.51 -48.05 18.07
CA SER A 441 15.62 -47.12 18.38
C SER A 441 15.40 -45.78 17.73
N ARG A 442 16.13 -44.78 18.20
CA ARG A 442 16.18 -43.41 17.61
C ARG A 442 16.70 -43.46 16.15
N ARG A 443 17.61 -44.41 15.86
CA ARG A 443 18.18 -44.56 14.53
C ARG A 443 17.12 -45.05 13.51
N ASP A 444 16.22 -45.92 13.92
CA ASP A 444 15.15 -46.40 13.06
C ASP A 444 14.17 -45.28 12.68
N VAL A 445 14.00 -44.28 13.56
CA VAL A 445 13.19 -43.10 13.26
C VAL A 445 13.90 -42.17 12.24
N GLU A 446 15.21 -42.01 12.38
CA GLU A 446 16.01 -41.23 11.42
C GLU A 446 16.04 -41.92 10.04
N ASP A 447 16.26 -43.23 10.01
CA ASP A 447 16.24 -44.00 8.76
C ASP A 447 14.88 -43.86 8.05
N LEU A 448 13.78 -43.98 8.79
CA LEU A 448 12.42 -43.77 8.26
C LEU A 448 12.25 -42.35 7.68
N ARG A 449 12.78 -41.33 8.34
CA ARG A 449 12.73 -39.97 7.83
C ARG A 449 13.45 -39.81 6.49
N TYR A 450 14.63 -40.40 6.34
CA TYR A 450 15.38 -40.41 5.08
C TYR A 450 14.59 -41.08 3.96
N VAL A 451 14.01 -42.25 4.23
CA VAL A 451 13.19 -42.97 3.25
C VAL A 451 11.97 -42.18 2.80
N LEU A 452 11.30 -41.50 3.72
CA LEU A 452 10.15 -40.66 3.40
C LEU A 452 10.56 -39.40 2.63
N ALA A 453 11.67 -38.77 3.00
CA ALA A 453 12.20 -37.58 2.30
C ALA A 453 12.66 -37.96 0.87
N ASP A 454 13.34 -39.07 0.69
CA ASP A 454 13.76 -39.57 -0.63
C ASP A 454 12.56 -39.92 -1.52
N ALA A 455 11.47 -40.39 -0.92
CA ALA A 455 10.20 -40.61 -1.62
C ALA A 455 9.46 -39.30 -1.96
N GLY A 456 10.02 -38.14 -1.57
CA GLY A 456 9.56 -36.79 -1.92
C GLY A 456 8.49 -36.24 -1.00
N TYR A 457 8.37 -36.70 0.23
CA TYR A 457 7.60 -36.07 1.29
C TYR A 457 8.46 -35.03 1.98
N GLU A 458 7.91 -33.87 2.30
CA GLU A 458 8.59 -32.90 3.16
C GLU A 458 8.31 -33.27 4.61
N VAL A 459 9.31 -33.86 5.29
CA VAL A 459 9.17 -34.40 6.64
C VAL A 459 9.72 -33.41 7.67
N THR A 460 8.85 -32.89 8.52
CA THR A 460 9.22 -32.02 9.64
C THR A 460 9.30 -32.86 10.91
N PRO A 461 10.46 -32.95 11.58
CA PRO A 461 10.59 -33.69 12.83
C PRO A 461 9.89 -32.96 13.97
N LYS A 462 8.97 -33.64 14.64
CA LYS A 462 8.53 -33.26 15.99
C LYS A 462 9.26 -34.13 17.01
N GLU A 463 9.18 -33.81 18.29
CA GLU A 463 9.97 -34.40 19.38
C GLU A 463 9.97 -35.94 19.36
N ILE A 464 11.18 -36.53 19.48
CA ILE A 464 11.37 -37.96 19.74
C ILE A 464 11.54 -38.12 21.25
N LYS A 465 10.64 -38.86 21.91
CA LYS A 465 10.68 -39.10 23.35
C LYS A 465 11.00 -40.56 23.64
N THR A 466 11.79 -40.78 24.69
CA THR A 466 11.99 -42.14 25.19
C THR A 466 10.83 -42.47 26.14
N SER A 467 10.11 -43.56 25.85
CA SER A 467 8.97 -43.99 26.65
C SER A 467 9.26 -45.39 27.23
N LEU A 468 9.03 -45.54 28.51
CA LEU A 468 9.20 -46.83 29.18
C LEU A 468 7.92 -47.73 29.14
N ARG A 469 6.92 -47.30 28.38
CA ARG A 469 5.61 -48.01 28.31
C ARG A 469 5.63 -49.30 27.54
N ASP A 470 6.56 -49.48 26.60
CA ASP A 470 6.68 -50.70 25.81
C ASP A 470 8.17 -51.09 25.72
N PRO A 471 8.61 -52.18 26.39
CA PRO A 471 10.02 -52.59 26.37
C PRO A 471 10.54 -52.93 24.96
N ASN A 472 9.67 -53.31 24.02
CA ASN A 472 10.04 -53.68 22.67
C ASN A 472 10.21 -52.47 21.74
N TYR A 473 9.59 -51.31 22.11
CA TYR A 473 9.62 -50.08 21.32
C TYR A 473 9.80 -48.87 22.25
N PRO A 474 10.99 -48.63 22.79
CA PRO A 474 11.25 -47.63 23.82
C PRO A 474 11.25 -46.18 23.29
N THR A 475 11.04 -45.99 22.02
CA THR A 475 11.10 -44.65 21.41
C THR A 475 9.73 -44.29 20.82
N GLU A 476 9.11 -43.25 21.37
CA GLU A 476 7.91 -42.63 20.79
C GLU A 476 8.30 -41.65 19.68
N LEU A 477 7.64 -41.72 18.55
CA LEU A 477 7.86 -40.83 17.42
C LEU A 477 6.59 -40.08 17.04
N ARG A 478 6.77 -38.87 16.63
CA ARG A 478 5.75 -38.06 16.00
C ARG A 478 6.35 -37.41 14.76
N LEU A 479 5.80 -37.69 13.61
CA LEU A 479 6.24 -37.16 12.31
C LEU A 479 5.13 -36.32 11.70
N GLU A 480 5.49 -35.22 11.15
CA GLU A 480 4.61 -34.40 10.31
C GLU A 480 5.18 -34.41 8.89
N MET A 481 4.36 -34.80 7.94
CA MET A 481 4.74 -34.91 6.52
C MET A 481 3.80 -34.06 5.69
N SER A 482 4.34 -33.36 4.70
CA SER A 482 3.54 -32.61 3.74
C SER A 482 3.69 -33.19 2.33
N ILE A 483 2.56 -33.27 1.62
CA ILE A 483 2.51 -33.71 0.24
C ILE A 483 2.44 -32.45 -0.65
N PRO A 484 3.47 -32.14 -1.47
CA PRO A 484 3.47 -30.97 -2.32
C PRO A 484 2.46 -31.11 -3.48
N ALA A 485 1.81 -30.02 -3.85
CA ALA A 485 0.77 -29.98 -4.90
C ALA A 485 1.23 -30.47 -6.27
N THR A 486 2.53 -30.41 -6.55
CA THR A 486 3.12 -30.86 -7.81
C THR A 486 3.12 -32.39 -8.01
N LYS A 487 3.03 -33.17 -6.94
CA LYS A 487 2.99 -34.66 -7.05
C LYS A 487 1.61 -35.23 -7.36
N SER A 488 0.55 -34.43 -7.17
CA SER A 488 -0.85 -34.89 -7.44
C SER A 488 -1.16 -35.12 -8.94
N LYS A 489 -0.26 -34.69 -9.85
CA LYS A 489 -0.49 -34.79 -11.31
C LYS A 489 0.16 -35.97 -12.03
N GLU A 490 0.94 -36.78 -11.36
CA GLU A 490 1.41 -38.03 -11.98
C GLU A 490 0.30 -39.10 -11.95
N LYS A 491 -0.50 -39.11 -13.03
CA LYS A 491 -1.37 -40.27 -13.32
C LYS A 491 -0.49 -41.51 -13.50
N PRO A 492 -0.82 -42.65 -12.88
CA PRO A 492 -0.16 -43.91 -13.22
C PRO A 492 -0.41 -44.17 -14.71
N LYS A 493 0.67 -44.30 -15.46
CA LYS A 493 0.60 -44.83 -16.84
C LYS A 493 0.04 -46.26 -16.74
N ALA A 494 -1.15 -46.45 -17.34
CA ALA A 494 -1.70 -47.77 -17.61
C ALA A 494 -0.84 -48.49 -18.63
#